data_c4db332d2b9aa216402f9f1c9128e91e
#
_entry.id   c4db332d2b9aa216402f9f1c9128e91e
#
_cell.length_a   1.000
_cell.length_b   1.000
_cell.length_c   1.000
_cell.angle_alpha   90.00
_cell.angle_beta   90.00
_cell.angle_gamma   90.00
#
_symmetry.space_group_name_H-M   'P 1'
#
loop_
_entity.id
_entity.type
_entity.pdbx_description
1 polymer ?
#
loop_
_entity_poly.entity_id
_entity_poly.type
_entity_poly.pdbx_seq_one_letter_code
_entity_poly.pdbx_strand_id
1 'polypeptide(L)'
;MSLKNKDLISIHDLSVGEVATILDVAKKLKRKQKAGEPHQYLKGKTLAMLFSKASTRTRTSFEVGFWQLGGHPIYLSDSASQIGRGEPIRDTARVLSRFVDGIMIRTFSHDSVIELAKYASVPVINGLTDLLHPCQALTDIFTIQEKLKVLKGRKLVYVGDGNNMAHSLMFACAKVGMNMVCASPKGYQPDAEILRLAQEDAAQTGCSITVEEDLFKAAKGADVLYTDVWTSMGEEAEREVRFKALHNYQINQALLNEARPEAIVLHCLPAHRGEEITEEVLEGPQSVVFDQAENRLHVQKAIMALLMSDEVL
;
A
#
# COMPACT_ATOMS: atom_id res chain seq x y z
N MET A 1 -6.72 -21.00 2.80
CA MET A 1 -5.50 -20.91 3.63
C MET A 1 -5.75 -19.89 4.73
N SER A 2 -5.31 -20.15 5.95
CA SER A 2 -5.52 -19.23 7.07
C SER A 2 -4.36 -18.24 7.14
N LEU A 3 -4.67 -16.94 7.19
CA LEU A 3 -3.71 -15.86 7.47
C LEU A 3 -3.57 -15.57 8.98
N LYS A 4 -4.36 -16.28 9.79
CA LYS A 4 -4.38 -16.07 11.24
C LYS A 4 -2.99 -16.20 11.85
N ASN A 5 -2.63 -15.24 12.69
CA ASN A 5 -1.36 -15.13 13.40
C ASN A 5 -0.13 -14.93 12.47
N LYS A 6 -0.33 -14.61 11.17
CA LYS A 6 0.76 -14.17 10.32
C LYS A 6 1.02 -12.67 10.49
N ASP A 7 2.21 -12.25 10.13
CA ASP A 7 2.56 -10.84 9.96
C ASP A 7 2.27 -10.39 8.51
N LEU A 8 2.03 -9.13 8.31
CA LEU A 8 2.03 -8.48 7.01
C LEU A 8 3.15 -7.44 6.95
N ILE A 9 4.36 -7.88 6.62
CA ILE A 9 5.53 -7.01 6.49
C ILE A 9 5.72 -6.59 5.04
N SER A 10 5.63 -7.55 4.12
CA SER A 10 5.75 -7.40 2.68
C SER A 10 4.68 -8.23 1.96
N ILE A 11 4.25 -7.77 0.77
CA ILE A 11 3.39 -8.57 -0.12
C ILE A 11 4.18 -9.74 -0.72
N HIS A 12 5.50 -9.61 -0.84
CA HIS A 12 6.37 -10.71 -1.25
C HIS A 12 6.16 -11.97 -0.41
N ASP A 13 5.96 -11.81 0.91
CA ASP A 13 5.79 -12.92 1.87
C ASP A 13 4.42 -13.60 1.76
N LEU A 14 3.50 -13.05 1.00
CA LEU A 14 2.18 -13.64 0.75
C LEU A 14 2.21 -14.55 -0.48
N SER A 15 1.46 -15.64 -0.41
CA SER A 15 1.14 -16.43 -1.60
C SER A 15 0.08 -15.73 -2.47
N VAL A 16 -0.01 -16.13 -3.73
CA VAL A 16 -1.08 -15.68 -4.66
C VAL A 16 -2.48 -15.92 -4.07
N GLY A 17 -2.68 -17.08 -3.42
CA GLY A 17 -3.97 -17.41 -2.79
C GLY A 17 -4.30 -16.54 -1.57
N GLU A 18 -3.30 -16.12 -0.80
CA GLU A 18 -3.49 -15.21 0.34
C GLU A 18 -3.85 -13.80 -0.12
N VAL A 19 -3.21 -13.30 -1.17
CA VAL A 19 -3.59 -12.02 -1.78
C VAL A 19 -5.02 -12.07 -2.30
N ALA A 20 -5.41 -13.13 -3.03
CA ALA A 20 -6.78 -13.30 -3.51
C ALA A 20 -7.78 -13.34 -2.33
N THR A 21 -7.46 -14.01 -1.24
CA THR A 21 -8.30 -14.07 -0.03
C THR A 21 -8.50 -12.69 0.59
N ILE A 22 -7.44 -11.87 0.69
CA ILE A 22 -7.54 -10.49 1.19
C ILE A 22 -8.50 -9.67 0.34
N LEU A 23 -8.38 -9.74 -1.00
CA LEU A 23 -9.24 -9.00 -1.92
C LEU A 23 -10.71 -9.45 -1.83
N ASP A 24 -10.96 -10.75 -1.72
CA ASP A 24 -12.32 -11.30 -1.59
C ASP A 24 -12.98 -10.91 -0.26
N VAL A 25 -12.24 -10.96 0.84
CA VAL A 25 -12.75 -10.53 2.15
C VAL A 25 -13.00 -9.02 2.16
N ALA A 26 -12.10 -8.22 1.56
CA ALA A 26 -12.32 -6.78 1.42
C ALA A 26 -13.63 -6.47 0.67
N LYS A 27 -13.90 -7.18 -0.42
CA LYS A 27 -15.15 -7.06 -1.18
C LYS A 27 -16.38 -7.42 -0.35
N LYS A 28 -16.31 -8.51 0.43
CA LYS A 28 -17.39 -8.92 1.34
C LYS A 28 -17.66 -7.86 2.42
N LEU A 29 -16.59 -7.35 3.06
CA LEU A 29 -16.69 -6.34 4.12
C LEU A 29 -17.20 -5.00 3.60
N LYS A 30 -16.76 -4.57 2.41
CA LYS A 30 -17.26 -3.35 1.73
C LYS A 30 -18.77 -3.47 1.46
N ARG A 31 -19.22 -4.62 0.95
CA ARG A 31 -20.65 -4.89 0.71
C ARG A 31 -21.47 -4.86 1.99
N LYS A 32 -21.02 -5.55 3.04
CA LYS A 32 -21.70 -5.55 4.35
C LYS A 32 -21.84 -4.14 4.92
N GLN A 33 -20.77 -3.35 4.87
CA GLN A 33 -20.82 -1.98 5.35
C GLN A 33 -21.82 -1.12 4.57
N LYS A 34 -21.82 -1.20 3.23
CA LYS A 34 -22.77 -0.45 2.39
C LYS A 34 -24.22 -0.87 2.60
N ALA A 35 -24.45 -2.13 3.00
CA ALA A 35 -25.76 -2.66 3.35
C ALA A 35 -26.17 -2.41 4.81
N GLY A 36 -25.32 -1.81 5.64
CA GLY A 36 -25.56 -1.64 7.06
C GLY A 36 -25.53 -2.94 7.86
N GLU A 37 -24.99 -4.03 7.30
CA GLU A 37 -24.91 -5.34 7.95
C GLU A 37 -23.80 -5.36 9.01
N PRO A 38 -24.06 -5.87 10.24
CA PRO A 38 -23.04 -6.05 11.26
C PRO A 38 -21.90 -6.96 10.79
N HIS A 39 -20.65 -6.60 11.15
CA HIS A 39 -19.47 -7.37 10.77
C HIS A 39 -18.37 -7.26 11.85
N GLN A 40 -18.72 -7.52 13.11
CA GLN A 40 -17.88 -7.34 14.30
C GLN A 40 -16.94 -8.53 14.55
N TYR A 41 -16.13 -8.91 13.56
CA TYR A 41 -15.21 -10.07 13.62
C TYR A 41 -14.07 -9.95 14.63
N LEU A 42 -13.82 -8.76 15.20
CA LEU A 42 -12.77 -8.50 16.18
C LEU A 42 -13.31 -7.96 17.51
N LYS A 43 -14.54 -8.36 17.86
CA LYS A 43 -15.16 -7.98 19.14
C LYS A 43 -14.28 -8.37 20.31
N GLY A 44 -13.96 -7.39 21.16
CA GLY A 44 -13.13 -7.57 22.36
C GLY A 44 -11.61 -7.59 22.09
N LYS A 45 -11.18 -7.47 20.83
CA LYS A 45 -9.76 -7.37 20.44
C LYS A 45 -9.25 -5.93 20.53
N THR A 46 -7.95 -5.79 20.72
CA THR A 46 -7.24 -4.49 20.80
C THR A 46 -6.11 -4.44 19.79
N LEU A 47 -5.97 -3.31 19.07
CA LEU A 47 -4.89 -3.02 18.13
C LEU A 47 -4.04 -1.85 18.63
N ALA A 48 -2.75 -2.07 18.86
CA ALA A 48 -1.81 -0.96 19.03
C ALA A 48 -1.39 -0.41 17.68
N MET A 49 -1.49 0.91 17.50
CA MET A 49 -1.09 1.60 16.28
C MET A 49 0.08 2.53 16.56
N LEU A 50 1.30 2.10 16.19
CA LEU A 50 2.55 2.84 16.41
C LEU A 50 2.83 3.76 15.24
N PHE A 51 3.06 5.05 15.50
CA PHE A 51 3.28 6.07 14.47
C PHE A 51 4.52 6.91 14.77
N SER A 52 5.58 6.73 13.96
CA SER A 52 6.74 7.64 13.87
C SER A 52 6.54 8.69 12.78
N LYS A 53 5.71 8.40 11.76
CA LYS A 53 5.31 9.33 10.69
C LYS A 53 3.83 9.66 10.79
N ALA A 54 3.48 10.95 10.81
CA ALA A 54 2.08 11.38 10.80
C ALA A 54 1.34 10.90 9.54
N SER A 55 0.06 10.57 9.68
CA SER A 55 -0.79 10.21 8.53
C SER A 55 -2.27 10.27 8.90
N THR A 56 -2.99 11.17 8.24
CA THR A 56 -4.45 11.27 8.39
C THR A 56 -5.13 10.01 7.85
N ARG A 57 -4.80 9.61 6.61
CA ARG A 57 -5.45 8.47 5.94
C ARG A 57 -5.18 7.14 6.64
N THR A 58 -3.92 6.82 6.93
CA THR A 58 -3.57 5.56 7.59
C THR A 58 -4.18 5.49 8.99
N ARG A 59 -4.04 6.54 9.79
CA ARG A 59 -4.62 6.58 11.13
C ARG A 59 -6.12 6.37 11.07
N THR A 60 -6.84 7.22 10.35
CA THR A 60 -8.31 7.21 10.32
C THR A 60 -8.84 5.87 9.77
N SER A 61 -8.25 5.33 8.70
CA SER A 61 -8.74 4.08 8.09
C SER A 61 -8.51 2.85 8.97
N PHE A 62 -7.38 2.77 9.68
CA PHE A 62 -7.15 1.70 10.67
C PHE A 62 -8.04 1.86 11.90
N GLU A 63 -8.11 3.06 12.47
CA GLU A 63 -8.88 3.35 13.68
C GLU A 63 -10.37 3.08 13.47
N VAL A 64 -10.95 3.66 12.42
CA VAL A 64 -12.37 3.44 12.05
C VAL A 64 -12.61 1.99 11.64
N GLY A 65 -11.71 1.41 10.85
CA GLY A 65 -11.85 0.01 10.38
C GLY A 65 -11.85 -0.99 11.52
N PHE A 66 -10.94 -0.83 12.49
CA PHE A 66 -10.87 -1.71 13.66
C PHE A 66 -12.07 -1.55 14.57
N TRP A 67 -12.53 -0.31 14.77
CA TRP A 67 -13.77 -0.03 15.52
C TRP A 67 -15.00 -0.66 14.85
N GLN A 68 -15.13 -0.57 13.53
CA GLN A 68 -16.24 -1.20 12.78
C GLN A 68 -16.22 -2.73 12.86
N LEU A 69 -15.04 -3.32 13.04
CA LEU A 69 -14.89 -4.76 13.30
C LEU A 69 -15.19 -5.15 14.75
N GLY A 70 -15.56 -4.19 15.61
CA GLY A 70 -15.93 -4.40 17.02
C GLY A 70 -14.75 -4.37 17.99
N GLY A 71 -13.57 -4.04 17.53
CA GLY A 71 -12.36 -3.94 18.34
C GLY A 71 -12.08 -2.52 18.86
N HIS A 72 -11.03 -2.40 19.68
CA HIS A 72 -10.57 -1.13 20.27
C HIS A 72 -9.18 -0.76 19.74
N PRO A 73 -9.02 0.27 18.90
CA PRO A 73 -7.71 0.74 18.44
C PRO A 73 -7.09 1.70 19.46
N ILE A 74 -5.79 1.59 19.67
CA ILE A 74 -4.99 2.48 20.54
C ILE A 74 -3.94 3.19 19.69
N TYR A 75 -4.02 4.50 19.58
CA TYR A 75 -3.03 5.31 18.88
C TYR A 75 -1.86 5.68 19.77
N LEU A 76 -0.64 5.33 19.35
CA LEU A 76 0.61 5.59 20.03
C LEU A 76 1.57 6.31 19.06
N SER A 77 1.85 7.60 19.31
CA SER A 77 2.89 8.34 18.59
C SER A 77 4.23 8.23 19.32
N ASP A 78 5.34 8.44 18.61
CA ASP A 78 6.68 8.45 19.20
C ASP A 78 6.78 9.46 20.37
N SER A 79 6.15 10.63 20.22
CA SER A 79 6.12 11.64 21.29
C SER A 79 5.34 11.20 22.55
N ALA A 80 4.43 10.24 22.40
CA ALA A 80 3.61 9.70 23.49
C ALA A 80 4.04 8.30 23.95
N SER A 81 5.11 7.75 23.38
CA SER A 81 5.61 6.41 23.70
C SER A 81 7.07 6.42 24.15
N GLN A 82 7.53 5.34 24.75
CA GLN A 82 8.92 5.18 25.17
C GLN A 82 9.86 4.89 23.96
N ILE A 83 9.33 4.45 22.82
CA ILE A 83 10.08 4.25 21.58
C ILE A 83 10.79 5.56 21.19
N GLY A 84 10.06 6.68 21.19
CA GLY A 84 10.64 8.00 20.92
C GLY A 84 11.65 8.49 21.97
N ARG A 85 11.80 7.76 23.07
CA ARG A 85 12.77 8.03 24.14
C ARG A 85 13.91 7.02 24.21
N GLY A 86 14.04 6.14 23.18
CA GLY A 86 15.15 5.20 23.05
C GLY A 86 14.91 3.81 23.65
N GLU A 87 13.64 3.44 23.96
CA GLU A 87 13.34 2.04 24.30
C GLU A 87 13.60 1.15 23.06
N PRO A 88 14.33 0.03 23.22
CA PRO A 88 14.53 -0.91 22.13
C PRO A 88 13.21 -1.46 21.58
N ILE A 89 13.08 -1.55 20.27
CA ILE A 89 11.88 -2.06 19.56
C ILE A 89 11.48 -3.45 20.09
N ARG A 90 12.45 -4.33 20.35
CA ARG A 90 12.20 -5.69 20.89
C ARG A 90 11.54 -5.68 22.26
N ASP A 91 11.81 -4.69 23.10
CA ASP A 91 11.21 -4.62 24.43
C ASP A 91 9.79 -4.11 24.32
N THR A 92 9.55 -3.08 23.50
CA THR A 92 8.21 -2.61 23.14
C THR A 92 7.37 -3.75 22.54
N ALA A 93 7.92 -4.55 21.63
CA ALA A 93 7.25 -5.72 21.03
C ALA A 93 6.77 -6.71 22.09
N ARG A 94 7.65 -7.08 23.02
CA ARG A 94 7.35 -8.03 24.10
C ARG A 94 6.30 -7.53 25.09
N VAL A 95 6.36 -6.24 25.41
CA VAL A 95 5.39 -5.60 26.33
C VAL A 95 4.02 -5.48 25.67
N LEU A 96 3.96 -4.90 24.47
CA LEU A 96 2.68 -4.69 23.77
C LEU A 96 1.99 -6.02 23.47
N SER A 97 2.73 -7.06 23.09
CA SER A 97 2.16 -8.39 22.84
C SER A 97 1.44 -9.01 24.04
N ARG A 98 1.63 -8.48 25.26
CA ARG A 98 0.92 -8.92 26.46
C ARG A 98 -0.34 -8.10 26.74
N PHE A 99 -0.54 -7.00 26.03
CA PHE A 99 -1.64 -6.07 26.25
C PHE A 99 -2.63 -6.04 25.09
N VAL A 100 -2.19 -6.34 23.86
CA VAL A 100 -2.99 -6.19 22.65
C VAL A 100 -3.00 -7.47 21.82
N ASP A 101 -3.92 -7.56 20.87
CA ASP A 101 -4.10 -8.72 19.97
C ASP A 101 -3.42 -8.53 18.62
N GLY A 102 -2.92 -7.35 18.32
CA GLY A 102 -2.18 -7.04 17.11
C GLY A 102 -1.47 -5.69 17.20
N ILE A 103 -0.46 -5.51 16.39
CA ILE A 103 0.31 -4.26 16.31
C ILE A 103 0.37 -3.79 14.86
N MET A 104 0.00 -2.53 14.60
CA MET A 104 0.29 -1.86 13.34
C MET A 104 1.37 -0.83 13.58
N ILE A 105 2.36 -0.76 12.68
CA ILE A 105 3.46 0.21 12.78
C ILE A 105 3.63 0.97 11.47
N ARG A 106 3.75 2.30 11.57
CA ARG A 106 4.12 3.21 10.50
C ARG A 106 5.36 4.00 10.92
N THR A 107 6.49 3.70 10.29
CA THR A 107 7.80 4.21 10.69
C THR A 107 8.67 4.53 9.47
N PHE A 108 9.92 4.91 9.71
CA PHE A 108 10.94 5.13 8.67
C PHE A 108 11.63 3.80 8.31
N SER A 109 12.38 3.24 9.24
CA SER A 109 13.19 2.04 9.03
C SER A 109 12.35 0.78 8.85
N HIS A 110 12.61 0.05 7.77
CA HIS A 110 12.00 -1.26 7.53
C HIS A 110 12.51 -2.31 8.52
N ASP A 111 13.78 -2.24 8.91
CA ASP A 111 14.38 -3.13 9.91
C ASP A 111 13.67 -3.05 11.26
N SER A 112 13.15 -1.87 11.63
CA SER A 112 12.36 -1.71 12.85
C SER A 112 11.06 -2.54 12.82
N VAL A 113 10.44 -2.69 11.64
CA VAL A 113 9.24 -3.52 11.48
C VAL A 113 9.60 -5.00 11.54
N ILE A 114 10.71 -5.39 10.92
CA ILE A 114 11.24 -6.77 10.97
C ILE A 114 11.59 -7.15 12.42
N GLU A 115 12.28 -6.26 13.16
CA GLU A 115 12.61 -6.50 14.57
C GLU A 115 11.35 -6.60 15.43
N LEU A 116 10.37 -5.71 15.23
CA LEU A 116 9.09 -5.74 15.95
C LEU A 116 8.38 -7.08 15.73
N ALA A 117 8.25 -7.54 14.48
CA ALA A 117 7.61 -8.80 14.13
C ALA A 117 8.36 -10.02 14.73
N LYS A 118 9.69 -9.99 14.72
CA LYS A 118 10.51 -11.06 15.31
C LYS A 118 10.29 -11.27 16.80
N TYR A 119 10.00 -10.21 17.56
CA TYR A 119 9.87 -10.27 19.02
C TYR A 119 8.42 -10.14 19.52
N ALA A 120 7.48 -9.80 18.66
CA ALA A 120 6.06 -9.83 18.97
C ALA A 120 5.54 -11.29 19.00
N SER A 121 4.54 -11.55 19.83
CA SER A 121 3.78 -12.81 19.83
C SER A 121 2.35 -12.63 19.31
N VAL A 122 2.06 -11.47 18.73
CA VAL A 122 0.81 -11.12 18.07
C VAL A 122 1.11 -10.61 16.67
N PRO A 123 0.16 -10.65 15.71
CA PRO A 123 0.36 -10.19 14.35
C PRO A 123 0.87 -8.75 14.27
N VAL A 124 1.87 -8.53 13.40
CA VAL A 124 2.41 -7.22 13.08
C VAL A 124 2.03 -6.82 11.65
N ILE A 125 1.50 -5.60 11.50
CA ILE A 125 1.08 -5.04 10.22
C ILE A 125 1.97 -3.84 9.88
N ASN A 126 2.67 -3.93 8.75
CA ASN A 126 3.40 -2.81 8.18
C ASN A 126 2.43 -1.78 7.60
N GLY A 127 2.21 -0.68 8.30
CA GLY A 127 1.39 0.44 7.86
C GLY A 127 2.08 1.34 6.82
N LEU A 128 3.41 1.41 6.86
CA LEU A 128 4.34 2.00 5.89
C LEU A 128 5.75 2.03 6.48
N THR A 129 6.75 1.79 5.64
CA THR A 129 8.16 2.12 5.86
C THR A 129 8.73 2.87 4.66
N ASP A 130 9.98 3.32 4.73
CA ASP A 130 10.67 3.92 3.56
C ASP A 130 10.89 2.89 2.43
N LEU A 131 10.86 1.59 2.74
CA LEU A 131 11.04 0.53 1.75
C LEU A 131 9.72 0.04 1.15
N LEU A 132 8.65 -0.12 1.95
CA LEU A 132 7.39 -0.75 1.54
C LEU A 132 6.14 -0.09 2.13
N HIS A 133 5.03 -0.17 1.38
CA HIS A 133 3.68 0.23 1.80
C HIS A 133 2.62 -0.83 1.39
N PRO A 134 2.65 -2.03 1.99
CA PRO A 134 1.83 -3.17 1.54
C PRO A 134 0.33 -2.91 1.61
N CYS A 135 -0.15 -2.23 2.65
CA CYS A 135 -1.58 -1.92 2.81
C CYS A 135 -2.12 -1.02 1.69
N GLN A 136 -1.29 -0.09 1.18
CA GLN A 136 -1.67 0.75 0.04
C GLN A 136 -1.73 -0.08 -1.24
N ALA A 137 -0.66 -0.81 -1.57
CA ALA A 137 -0.60 -1.54 -2.82
C ALA A 137 -1.68 -2.64 -2.93
N LEU A 138 -2.03 -3.33 -1.84
CA LEU A 138 -3.19 -4.23 -1.81
C LEU A 138 -4.51 -3.48 -2.07
N THR A 139 -4.64 -2.27 -1.55
CA THR A 139 -5.79 -1.40 -1.80
C THR A 139 -5.88 -0.97 -3.26
N ASP A 140 -4.74 -0.69 -3.87
CA ASP A 140 -4.65 -0.27 -5.27
C ASP A 140 -5.10 -1.41 -6.19
N ILE A 141 -4.62 -2.62 -5.95
CA ILE A 141 -5.07 -3.82 -6.68
C ILE A 141 -6.57 -4.06 -6.50
N PHE A 142 -7.08 -3.90 -5.28
CA PHE A 142 -8.52 -4.01 -5.02
C PHE A 142 -9.33 -2.97 -5.81
N THR A 143 -8.86 -1.73 -5.86
CA THR A 143 -9.49 -0.64 -6.62
C THR A 143 -9.48 -0.92 -8.12
N ILE A 144 -8.34 -1.36 -8.66
CA ILE A 144 -8.20 -1.75 -10.06
C ILE A 144 -9.17 -2.89 -10.38
N GLN A 145 -9.28 -3.91 -9.50
CA GLN A 145 -10.23 -5.01 -9.67
C GLN A 145 -11.69 -4.54 -9.68
N GLU A 146 -12.06 -3.60 -8.84
CA GLU A 146 -13.42 -3.02 -8.84
C GLU A 146 -13.74 -2.30 -10.15
N LYS A 147 -12.77 -1.56 -10.70
CA LYS A 147 -12.97 -0.75 -11.92
C LYS A 147 -12.83 -1.57 -13.20
N LEU A 148 -11.78 -2.37 -13.33
CA LEU A 148 -11.44 -3.09 -14.55
C LEU A 148 -11.91 -4.56 -14.58
N LYS A 149 -12.39 -5.11 -13.46
CA LYS A 149 -12.91 -6.49 -13.28
C LYS A 149 -11.85 -7.58 -13.39
N VAL A 150 -11.01 -7.57 -14.41
CA VAL A 150 -9.95 -8.56 -14.65
C VAL A 150 -8.60 -7.89 -14.40
N LEU A 151 -7.76 -8.53 -13.57
CA LEU A 151 -6.41 -8.06 -13.25
C LEU A 151 -5.37 -8.69 -14.17
N LYS A 152 -5.47 -10.02 -14.37
CA LYS A 152 -4.46 -10.78 -15.12
C LYS A 152 -4.26 -10.22 -16.54
N GLY A 153 -3.00 -9.96 -16.89
CA GLY A 153 -2.61 -9.42 -18.19
C GLY A 153 -2.79 -7.91 -18.37
N ARG A 154 -3.43 -7.21 -17.41
CA ARG A 154 -3.50 -5.74 -17.44
C ARG A 154 -2.12 -5.13 -17.22
N LYS A 155 -1.93 -3.91 -17.75
CA LYS A 155 -0.68 -3.17 -17.64
C LYS A 155 -0.84 -1.96 -16.72
N LEU A 156 -0.11 -1.94 -15.62
CA LEU A 156 0.06 -0.77 -14.76
C LEU A 156 1.38 -0.08 -15.09
N VAL A 157 1.34 1.23 -15.25
CA VAL A 157 2.54 2.06 -15.37
C VAL A 157 2.63 2.99 -14.17
N TYR A 158 3.66 2.78 -13.37
CA TYR A 158 4.03 3.69 -12.29
C TYR A 158 4.97 4.76 -12.83
N VAL A 159 4.72 6.01 -12.52
CA VAL A 159 5.44 7.17 -13.05
C VAL A 159 6.07 7.96 -11.92
N GLY A 160 7.37 8.13 -11.93
CA GLY A 160 8.08 8.97 -10.95
C GLY A 160 9.23 8.29 -10.24
N ASP A 161 9.39 8.57 -8.96
CA ASP A 161 10.44 8.01 -8.10
C ASP A 161 10.17 6.54 -7.77
N GLY A 162 11.18 5.69 -7.94
CA GLY A 162 11.13 4.26 -7.60
C GLY A 162 11.13 4.01 -6.09
N ASN A 163 10.20 4.61 -5.37
CA ASN A 163 10.07 4.62 -3.92
C ASN A 163 9.33 3.38 -3.37
N ASN A 164 8.97 3.42 -2.09
CA ASN A 164 8.23 2.36 -1.39
C ASN A 164 6.88 2.00 -2.04
N MET A 165 6.23 2.94 -2.73
CA MET A 165 5.00 2.67 -3.47
C MET A 165 5.28 1.84 -4.73
N ALA A 166 6.30 2.23 -5.52
CA ALA A 166 6.75 1.45 -6.68
C ALA A 166 7.11 0.03 -6.26
N HIS A 167 7.91 -0.13 -5.20
CA HIS A 167 8.32 -1.43 -4.65
C HIS A 167 7.11 -2.31 -4.30
N SER A 168 6.15 -1.76 -3.56
CA SER A 168 4.98 -2.52 -3.11
C SER A 168 4.04 -2.87 -4.25
N LEU A 169 3.89 -1.98 -5.25
CA LEU A 169 3.09 -2.24 -6.45
C LEU A 169 3.73 -3.31 -7.33
N MET A 170 5.07 -3.40 -7.41
CA MET A 170 5.77 -4.47 -8.11
C MET A 170 5.38 -5.84 -7.54
N PHE A 171 5.45 -6.01 -6.22
CA PHE A 171 5.01 -7.25 -5.58
C PHE A 171 3.52 -7.52 -5.77
N ALA A 172 2.68 -6.50 -5.58
CA ALA A 172 1.23 -6.65 -5.70
C ALA A 172 0.80 -7.04 -7.12
N CYS A 173 1.35 -6.38 -8.16
CA CYS A 173 1.11 -6.73 -9.55
C CYS A 173 1.60 -8.15 -9.88
N ALA A 174 2.80 -8.53 -9.40
CA ALA A 174 3.35 -9.86 -9.57
C ALA A 174 2.42 -10.95 -9.01
N LYS A 175 1.87 -10.76 -7.80
CA LYS A 175 0.97 -11.74 -7.16
C LYS A 175 -0.38 -11.91 -7.87
N VAL A 176 -0.86 -10.89 -8.59
CA VAL A 176 -2.15 -10.96 -9.29
C VAL A 176 -2.04 -11.14 -10.81
N GLY A 177 -0.82 -11.31 -11.33
CA GLY A 177 -0.57 -11.54 -12.75
C GLY A 177 -0.77 -10.29 -13.63
N MET A 178 -0.61 -9.09 -13.07
CA MET A 178 -0.58 -7.83 -13.81
C MET A 178 0.84 -7.51 -14.27
N ASN A 179 0.98 -7.03 -15.52
CA ASN A 179 2.24 -6.46 -15.96
C ASN A 179 2.45 -5.08 -15.33
N MET A 180 3.68 -4.79 -14.91
CA MET A 180 4.02 -3.46 -14.41
C MET A 180 5.27 -2.91 -15.06
N VAL A 181 5.21 -1.64 -15.42
CA VAL A 181 6.36 -0.85 -15.86
C VAL A 181 6.56 0.29 -14.88
N CYS A 182 7.74 0.37 -14.27
CA CYS A 182 8.15 1.53 -13.50
C CYS A 182 8.87 2.51 -14.43
N ALA A 183 8.20 3.62 -14.75
CA ALA A 183 8.76 4.69 -15.57
C ALA A 183 9.48 5.68 -14.65
N SER A 184 10.81 5.56 -14.54
CA SER A 184 11.63 6.35 -13.61
C SER A 184 12.95 6.76 -14.28
N PRO A 185 13.45 7.99 -14.03
CA PRO A 185 14.72 8.41 -14.56
C PRO A 185 15.88 7.67 -13.89
N LYS A 186 17.02 7.66 -14.56
CA LYS A 186 18.25 7.10 -14.00
C LYS A 186 18.60 7.79 -12.67
N GLY A 187 18.93 6.98 -11.66
CA GLY A 187 19.22 7.44 -10.30
C GLY A 187 17.99 7.51 -9.38
N TYR A 188 16.78 7.36 -9.92
CA TYR A 188 15.52 7.29 -9.18
C TYR A 188 14.75 6.00 -9.51
N GLN A 189 15.45 5.00 -10.00
CA GLN A 189 14.87 3.68 -10.29
C GLN A 189 14.63 2.91 -9.00
N PRO A 190 13.70 1.94 -8.99
CA PRO A 190 13.46 1.07 -7.83
C PRO A 190 14.73 0.33 -7.38
N ASP A 191 14.77 -0.03 -6.12
CA ASP A 191 15.81 -0.88 -5.56
C ASP A 191 15.98 -2.17 -6.39
N ALA A 192 17.22 -2.49 -6.75
CA ALA A 192 17.52 -3.61 -7.65
C ALA A 192 17.15 -4.97 -7.06
N GLU A 193 17.28 -5.14 -5.74
CA GLU A 193 16.91 -6.39 -5.06
C GLU A 193 15.39 -6.55 -5.00
N ILE A 194 14.66 -5.47 -4.75
CA ILE A 194 13.19 -5.47 -4.80
C ILE A 194 12.70 -5.81 -6.21
N LEU A 195 13.30 -5.22 -7.24
CA LEU A 195 12.97 -5.54 -8.64
C LEU A 195 13.21 -7.02 -8.94
N ARG A 196 14.35 -7.56 -8.54
CA ARG A 196 14.71 -8.98 -8.72
C ARG A 196 13.69 -9.91 -8.04
N LEU A 197 13.36 -9.66 -6.79
CA LEU A 197 12.37 -10.44 -6.03
C LEU A 197 10.97 -10.34 -6.66
N ALA A 198 10.57 -9.15 -7.12
CA ALA A 198 9.28 -8.99 -7.80
C ALA A 198 9.22 -9.73 -9.15
N GLN A 199 10.34 -9.82 -9.87
CA GLN A 199 10.43 -10.63 -11.09
C GLN A 199 10.34 -12.13 -10.82
N GLU A 200 10.90 -12.61 -9.70
CA GLU A 200 10.74 -13.99 -9.25
C GLU A 200 9.28 -14.31 -8.91
N ASP A 201 8.59 -13.40 -8.20
CA ASP A 201 7.16 -13.54 -7.94
C ASP A 201 6.34 -13.52 -9.25
N ALA A 202 6.68 -12.64 -10.19
CA ALA A 202 6.00 -12.51 -11.48
C ALA A 202 6.11 -13.77 -12.34
N ALA A 203 7.22 -14.50 -12.26
CA ALA A 203 7.40 -15.76 -12.94
C ALA A 203 6.34 -16.81 -12.55
N GLN A 204 5.84 -16.77 -11.31
CA GLN A 204 4.81 -17.69 -10.82
C GLN A 204 3.43 -17.45 -11.44
N THR A 205 3.15 -16.23 -11.88
CA THR A 205 1.86 -15.80 -12.44
C THR A 205 1.90 -15.57 -13.95
N GLY A 206 3.13 -15.54 -14.52
CA GLY A 206 3.38 -15.34 -15.95
C GLY A 206 3.23 -13.89 -16.40
N CYS A 207 3.41 -12.91 -15.50
CA CYS A 207 3.44 -11.49 -15.84
C CYS A 207 4.87 -10.93 -15.89
N SER A 208 5.03 -9.67 -16.24
CA SER A 208 6.32 -8.98 -16.36
C SER A 208 6.39 -7.76 -15.46
N ILE A 209 7.54 -7.59 -14.79
CA ILE A 209 7.87 -6.39 -13.99
C ILE A 209 9.14 -5.80 -14.58
N THR A 210 9.07 -4.58 -15.07
CA THR A 210 10.17 -3.92 -15.80
C THR A 210 10.34 -2.45 -15.40
N VAL A 211 11.50 -1.90 -15.73
CA VAL A 211 11.81 -0.47 -15.59
C VAL A 211 12.04 0.12 -16.98
N GLU A 212 11.57 1.31 -17.23
CA GLU A 212 11.70 2.03 -18.49
C GLU A 212 11.99 3.52 -18.19
N GLU A 213 12.95 4.12 -18.90
CA GLU A 213 13.23 5.55 -18.76
C GLU A 213 12.34 6.41 -19.67
N ASP A 214 11.95 5.88 -20.83
CA ASP A 214 11.06 6.59 -21.74
C ASP A 214 9.60 6.49 -21.25
N LEU A 215 9.13 7.60 -20.71
CA LEU A 215 7.81 7.73 -20.12
C LEU A 215 6.67 7.44 -21.12
N PHE A 216 6.77 7.97 -22.33
CA PHE A 216 5.75 7.80 -23.36
C PHE A 216 5.70 6.37 -23.87
N LYS A 217 6.87 5.75 -24.07
CA LYS A 217 6.98 4.33 -24.40
C LYS A 217 6.38 3.45 -23.29
N ALA A 218 6.65 3.78 -22.03
CA ALA A 218 6.09 3.07 -20.90
C ALA A 218 4.57 3.18 -20.87
N ALA A 219 4.00 4.37 -21.05
CA ALA A 219 2.55 4.63 -20.97
C ALA A 219 1.74 4.01 -22.10
N LYS A 220 2.37 3.70 -23.25
CA LYS A 220 1.67 3.21 -24.43
C LYS A 220 0.84 1.95 -24.13
N GLY A 221 -0.48 2.08 -24.29
CA GLY A 221 -1.45 1.01 -24.08
C GLY A 221 -1.60 0.57 -22.62
N ALA A 222 -1.25 1.41 -21.65
CA ALA A 222 -1.48 1.16 -20.23
C ALA A 222 -2.97 1.07 -19.91
N ASP A 223 -3.34 0.17 -19.01
CA ASP A 223 -4.69 0.09 -18.43
C ASP A 223 -4.80 0.97 -17.17
N VAL A 224 -3.67 1.23 -16.51
CA VAL A 224 -3.58 2.00 -15.28
C VAL A 224 -2.34 2.88 -15.32
N LEU A 225 -2.51 4.19 -15.06
CA LEU A 225 -1.42 5.10 -14.74
C LEU A 225 -1.44 5.39 -13.23
N TYR A 226 -0.28 5.28 -12.60
CA TYR A 226 -0.11 5.50 -11.17
C TYR A 226 1.05 6.45 -10.91
N THR A 227 0.91 7.38 -9.98
CA THR A 227 2.04 8.18 -9.48
C THR A 227 1.93 8.42 -7.99
N ASP A 228 3.03 8.86 -7.40
CA ASP A 228 3.15 9.32 -6.02
C ASP A 228 3.99 10.60 -5.99
N VAL A 229 4.01 11.29 -4.86
CA VAL A 229 4.82 12.50 -4.67
C VAL A 229 6.28 12.25 -5.00
N TRP A 230 6.95 13.23 -5.62
CA TRP A 230 8.38 13.14 -5.94
C TRP A 230 9.28 13.26 -4.72
N THR A 231 8.77 13.87 -3.64
CA THR A 231 9.48 14.05 -2.38
C THR A 231 8.63 13.46 -1.26
N SER A 232 9.08 12.35 -0.71
CA SER A 232 8.41 11.69 0.41
C SER A 232 8.66 12.44 1.73
N MET A 233 7.83 12.18 2.75
CA MET A 233 8.04 12.73 4.08
C MET A 233 9.39 12.28 4.65
N GLY A 234 10.21 13.25 5.07
CA GLY A 234 11.57 13.05 5.56
C GLY A 234 12.66 13.33 4.53
N GLU A 235 12.28 13.61 3.27
CA GLU A 235 13.20 13.91 2.16
C GLU A 235 13.12 15.39 1.72
N GLU A 236 12.48 16.24 2.51
CA GLU A 236 12.21 17.66 2.16
C GLU A 236 13.47 18.45 1.79
N ALA A 237 14.64 18.06 2.36
CA ALA A 237 15.92 18.66 2.04
C ALA A 237 16.39 18.39 0.59
N GLU A 238 15.89 17.33 -0.04
CA GLU A 238 16.23 16.93 -1.42
C GLU A 238 15.24 17.47 -2.46
N ARG A 239 14.20 18.18 -2.05
CA ARG A 239 13.08 18.59 -2.91
C ARG A 239 13.51 19.25 -4.22
N GLU A 240 14.44 20.19 -4.18
CA GLU A 240 14.88 20.90 -5.39
C GLU A 240 15.63 19.98 -6.36
N VAL A 241 16.41 19.04 -5.85
CA VAL A 241 17.17 18.08 -6.68
C VAL A 241 16.20 17.09 -7.31
N ARG A 242 15.28 16.55 -6.52
CA ARG A 242 14.24 15.63 -6.97
C ARG A 242 13.32 16.28 -8.02
N PHE A 243 12.91 17.52 -7.78
CA PHE A 243 12.09 18.28 -8.72
C PHE A 243 12.78 18.41 -10.09
N LYS A 244 14.08 18.76 -10.12
CA LYS A 244 14.84 18.87 -11.37
C LYS A 244 14.96 17.54 -12.12
N ALA A 245 15.10 16.44 -11.39
CA ALA A 245 15.24 15.11 -11.99
C ALA A 245 13.90 14.53 -12.49
N LEU A 246 12.81 14.82 -11.77
CA LEU A 246 11.50 14.17 -11.97
C LEU A 246 10.48 15.03 -12.72
N HIS A 247 10.74 16.34 -12.96
CA HIS A 247 9.77 17.28 -13.56
C HIS A 247 9.19 16.83 -14.91
N ASN A 248 9.90 15.98 -15.65
CA ASN A 248 9.40 15.39 -16.89
C ASN A 248 8.56 14.12 -16.67
N TYR A 249 8.54 13.59 -15.44
CA TYR A 249 7.78 12.39 -15.06
C TYR A 249 6.46 12.77 -14.40
N GLN A 250 5.66 13.55 -15.12
CA GLN A 250 4.35 14.02 -14.67
C GLN A 250 3.23 13.28 -15.42
N ILE A 251 2.20 12.84 -14.69
CA ILE A 251 0.96 12.39 -15.33
C ILE A 251 0.14 13.62 -15.72
N ASN A 252 0.11 13.89 -17.01
CA ASN A 252 -0.67 14.95 -17.65
C ASN A 252 -1.53 14.38 -18.79
N GLN A 253 -2.32 15.22 -19.44
CA GLN A 253 -3.23 14.78 -20.50
C GLN A 253 -2.48 14.17 -21.70
N ALA A 254 -1.29 14.70 -22.05
CA ALA A 254 -0.49 14.15 -23.15
C ALA A 254 -0.06 12.71 -22.86
N LEU A 255 0.38 12.43 -21.63
CA LEU A 255 0.73 11.06 -21.21
C LEU A 255 -0.49 10.15 -21.13
N LEU A 256 -1.60 10.66 -20.59
CA LEU A 256 -2.85 9.91 -20.48
C LEU A 256 -3.40 9.49 -21.86
N ASN A 257 -3.16 10.26 -22.89
CA ASN A 257 -3.57 9.95 -24.27
C ASN A 257 -2.79 8.76 -24.88
N GLU A 258 -1.61 8.40 -24.34
CA GLU A 258 -0.86 7.20 -24.74
C GLU A 258 -1.43 5.93 -24.14
N ALA A 259 -2.13 6.04 -23.03
CA ALA A 259 -2.80 4.93 -22.39
C ALA A 259 -4.06 4.51 -23.17
N ARG A 260 -4.69 3.42 -22.76
CA ARG A 260 -5.97 3.02 -23.36
C ARG A 260 -7.06 4.06 -23.05
N PRO A 261 -8.04 4.24 -23.92
CA PRO A 261 -9.14 5.20 -23.68
C PRO A 261 -9.89 4.97 -22.35
N GLU A 262 -10.00 3.71 -21.94
CA GLU A 262 -10.62 3.28 -20.67
C GLU A 262 -9.65 3.20 -19.50
N ALA A 263 -8.41 3.66 -19.67
CA ALA A 263 -7.42 3.64 -18.60
C ALA A 263 -7.87 4.45 -17.40
N ILE A 264 -7.51 3.99 -16.21
CA ILE A 264 -7.77 4.68 -14.96
C ILE A 264 -6.49 5.28 -14.37
N VAL A 265 -6.64 6.37 -13.63
CA VAL A 265 -5.54 7.06 -12.95
C VAL A 265 -5.67 6.88 -11.44
N LEU A 266 -4.57 6.48 -10.79
CA LEU A 266 -4.44 6.31 -9.35
C LEU A 266 -3.33 7.20 -8.78
N HIS A 267 -3.50 7.58 -7.52
CA HIS A 267 -2.54 8.29 -6.69
C HIS A 267 -2.83 8.00 -5.22
N CYS A 268 -1.84 7.62 -4.43
CA CYS A 268 -2.05 7.27 -3.01
C CYS A 268 -2.41 8.46 -2.10
N LEU A 269 -2.30 9.70 -2.62
CA LEU A 269 -2.51 10.96 -1.90
C LEU A 269 -1.58 11.14 -0.67
N PRO A 270 -1.20 12.41 -0.34
CA PRO A 270 -1.63 13.66 -0.97
C PRO A 270 -1.00 13.87 -2.34
N ALA A 271 -1.64 14.60 -3.24
CA ALA A 271 -1.10 14.96 -4.55
C ALA A 271 -0.64 16.41 -4.58
N HIS A 272 0.51 16.67 -5.23
CA HIS A 272 1.01 18.00 -5.51
C HIS A 272 0.64 18.37 -6.94
N ARG A 273 -0.50 19.02 -7.08
CA ARG A 273 -1.03 19.46 -8.38
C ARG A 273 -0.06 20.36 -9.11
N GLY A 274 0.27 20.00 -10.36
CA GLY A 274 1.27 20.69 -11.18
C GLY A 274 2.71 20.16 -10.98
N GLU A 275 2.94 19.28 -10.01
CA GLU A 275 4.18 18.52 -9.87
C GLU A 275 4.02 17.13 -10.52
N GLU A 276 3.81 16.06 -9.77
CA GLU A 276 3.72 14.68 -10.29
C GLU A 276 2.44 14.39 -11.10
N ILE A 277 1.40 15.19 -10.90
CA ILE A 277 0.12 15.06 -11.62
C ILE A 277 -0.51 16.44 -11.85
N THR A 278 -1.13 16.65 -13.03
CA THR A 278 -1.89 17.87 -13.29
C THR A 278 -3.25 17.84 -12.63
N GLU A 279 -3.78 19.04 -12.32
CA GLU A 279 -5.16 19.22 -11.80
C GLU A 279 -6.19 18.58 -12.74
N GLU A 280 -6.04 18.81 -14.05
CA GLU A 280 -6.95 18.32 -15.08
C GLU A 280 -7.07 16.79 -15.07
N VAL A 281 -5.95 16.07 -14.89
CA VAL A 281 -5.96 14.62 -14.84
C VAL A 281 -6.47 14.13 -13.50
N LEU A 282 -6.05 14.75 -12.40
CA LEU A 282 -6.44 14.34 -11.04
C LEU A 282 -7.96 14.47 -10.82
N GLU A 283 -8.58 15.52 -11.34
CA GLU A 283 -10.03 15.76 -11.24
C GLU A 283 -10.80 15.23 -12.48
N GLY A 284 -10.09 14.64 -13.42
CA GLY A 284 -10.65 14.13 -14.68
C GLY A 284 -11.47 12.84 -14.48
N PRO A 285 -12.28 12.46 -15.49
CA PRO A 285 -13.21 11.33 -15.39
C PRO A 285 -12.52 9.95 -15.28
N GLN A 286 -11.24 9.85 -15.64
CA GLN A 286 -10.45 8.63 -15.52
C GLN A 286 -9.78 8.48 -14.15
N SER A 287 -9.80 9.53 -13.32
CA SER A 287 -9.27 9.52 -11.98
C SER A 287 -10.18 8.74 -11.01
N VAL A 288 -9.60 7.81 -10.28
CA VAL A 288 -10.32 7.01 -9.27
C VAL A 288 -9.68 7.14 -7.88
N VAL A 289 -8.94 8.21 -7.66
CA VAL A 289 -8.13 8.43 -6.44
C VAL A 289 -8.95 8.46 -5.15
N PHE A 290 -10.19 8.94 -5.20
CA PHE A 290 -11.05 8.97 -4.01
C PHE A 290 -11.71 7.61 -3.74
N ASP A 291 -12.04 6.84 -4.76
CA ASP A 291 -12.45 5.43 -4.60
C ASP A 291 -11.30 4.59 -4.03
N GLN A 292 -10.08 4.84 -4.52
CA GLN A 292 -8.85 4.26 -3.99
C GLN A 292 -8.66 4.61 -2.50
N ALA A 293 -8.85 5.87 -2.13
CA ALA A 293 -8.76 6.32 -0.74
C ALA A 293 -9.83 5.65 0.16
N GLU A 294 -11.09 5.55 -0.31
CA GLU A 294 -12.16 4.81 0.39
C GLU A 294 -11.77 3.36 0.62
N ASN A 295 -11.21 2.71 -0.40
CA ASN A 295 -10.87 1.30 -0.37
C ASN A 295 -9.78 0.96 0.67
N ARG A 296 -9.00 1.92 1.13
CA ARG A 296 -8.09 1.76 2.27
C ARG A 296 -8.80 1.20 3.48
N LEU A 297 -9.99 1.74 3.80
CA LEU A 297 -10.79 1.27 4.92
C LEU A 297 -11.15 -0.22 4.78
N HIS A 298 -11.60 -0.63 3.59
CA HIS A 298 -12.11 -1.98 3.37
C HIS A 298 -11.02 -3.04 3.32
N VAL A 299 -9.89 -2.74 2.66
CA VAL A 299 -8.76 -3.66 2.58
C VAL A 299 -8.06 -3.80 3.91
N GLN A 300 -7.86 -2.71 4.66
CA GLN A 300 -7.29 -2.77 6.00
C GLN A 300 -8.19 -3.54 6.97
N LYS A 301 -9.52 -3.41 6.88
CA LYS A 301 -10.43 -4.28 7.63
C LYS A 301 -10.23 -5.75 7.29
N ALA A 302 -10.10 -6.09 6.00
CA ALA A 302 -9.86 -7.47 5.59
C ALA A 302 -8.54 -8.02 6.15
N ILE A 303 -7.48 -7.24 6.08
CA ILE A 303 -6.17 -7.60 6.64
C ILE A 303 -6.31 -7.86 8.15
N MET A 304 -6.85 -6.91 8.91
CA MET A 304 -6.99 -7.02 10.36
C MET A 304 -7.87 -8.23 10.76
N ALA A 305 -8.99 -8.41 10.07
CA ALA A 305 -9.89 -9.53 10.35
C ALA A 305 -9.24 -10.89 10.04
N LEU A 306 -8.53 -11.03 8.91
CA LEU A 306 -7.86 -12.27 8.52
C LEU A 306 -6.70 -12.64 9.43
N LEU A 307 -5.98 -11.65 9.97
CA LEU A 307 -4.83 -11.89 10.86
C LEU A 307 -5.25 -12.18 12.30
N MET A 308 -6.36 -11.60 12.80
CA MET A 308 -6.70 -11.59 14.22
C MET A 308 -8.03 -12.26 14.57
N SER A 309 -8.93 -12.54 13.60
CA SER A 309 -10.22 -13.18 13.90
C SER A 309 -10.07 -14.67 14.21
N ASP A 310 -10.92 -15.16 15.09
CA ASP A 310 -11.13 -16.58 15.35
C ASP A 310 -12.18 -17.21 14.41
N GLU A 311 -12.92 -16.35 13.67
CA GLU A 311 -13.95 -16.78 12.73
C GLU A 311 -13.38 -17.03 11.33
N VAL A 312 -14.03 -17.93 10.59
CA VAL A 312 -13.74 -18.14 9.16
C VAL A 312 -14.48 -17.06 8.35
N LEU A 313 -13.75 -16.28 7.53
CA LEU A 313 -14.24 -15.13 6.77
C LEU A 313 -14.56 -15.46 5.30
#